data_216fa969efafa728aa61111e52521c71
#
_entry.id   216fa969efafa728aa61111e52521c71
#
_cell.length_a   1.000
_cell.length_b   1.000
_cell.length_c   1.000
_cell.angle_alpha   90.00
_cell.angle_beta   90.00
_cell.angle_gamma   90.00
#
_symmetry.space_group_name_H-M   'P 1'
#
loop_
_entity.id
_entity.type
_entity.pdbx_description
1 polymer ?
#
loop_
_entity_poly.entity_id
_entity_poly.type
_entity_poly.pdbx_seq_one_letter_code
_entity_poly.pdbx_strand_id
1 'polypeptide(L)'
;MPDASTRPATRSPQAVWAAATGAAVVLAVAFLLAPRMGTDLAAQVARAEFADRYGAAPIDLGWYGGVNQYGYSLFTARLGALIGMRPLGAVAAVLGAAALGWLFVRGRARRPLLAGVLGAVVLVGNLASGRVTFAVGLAFGLLALCAVSAERPPRPVRLALAAGCAALATAASPVAGLFTGLAGAALLLAALRRGDGPGRALPGGWRSERPLAEGFVLAVAPAVTLAPIALLFGNGGTQPYSAESMRINVALAVLVAVVLPRRRRVLRVGALLTVLLLVGAYYVPSPIGSNALRLPLLFALPVLAAYAPLPGPWLAGLLAAAVWWQSPVMVSDVTRAGAAESAPAFYGPLVAELDRRQPVGRIEVVPLRDHWESAYLPPTVPLARGWERQVDSDRNALFYDGTLSAQTYEQWLRDQAVTYVVVAPDAPADRWGRDEAALIRGDLPYLREVWRDPTWRLYEVVDPTPLVGAPGRLVTADRGAVRLTAPPGDVPVRVRWSRWLSLDGPDGCVRPGADGWTEVRVRAAGDYSISSSLAPANHC
;
A
#
# COMPACT_ATOMS: atom_id res chain seq x y z
N MET A 1 -50.02 12.41 -40.74
CA MET A 1 -48.59 12.62 -40.62
C MET A 1 -48.17 12.11 -39.24
N PRO A 2 -47.44 11.00 -39.09
CA PRO A 2 -46.96 10.56 -37.82
C PRO A 2 -45.63 11.23 -37.49
N ASP A 3 -45.58 11.71 -36.30
CA ASP A 3 -44.50 12.42 -35.61
C ASP A 3 -43.17 11.67 -35.69
N ALA A 4 -42.13 12.35 -36.17
CA ALA A 4 -40.78 11.82 -36.22
C ALA A 4 -40.22 11.82 -34.82
N SER A 5 -40.38 10.68 -34.09
CA SER A 5 -39.79 10.44 -32.80
C SER A 5 -38.27 10.67 -32.89
N THR A 6 -37.80 11.76 -32.32
CA THR A 6 -36.39 12.08 -32.11
C THR A 6 -35.72 10.98 -31.28
N ARG A 7 -35.09 10.01 -31.97
CA ARG A 7 -34.17 9.07 -31.31
C ARG A 7 -33.06 9.88 -30.68
N PRO A 8 -32.79 9.72 -29.36
CA PRO A 8 -31.69 10.42 -28.72
C PRO A 8 -30.39 10.08 -29.47
N ALA A 9 -29.67 11.12 -29.91
CA ALA A 9 -28.40 10.99 -30.60
C ALA A 9 -27.45 10.09 -29.81
N THR A 10 -27.12 8.92 -30.33
CA THR A 10 -26.16 8.00 -29.70
C THR A 10 -24.79 8.66 -29.79
N ARG A 11 -24.25 9.08 -28.63
CA ARG A 11 -22.89 9.66 -28.54
C ARG A 11 -21.89 8.68 -29.15
N SER A 12 -20.90 9.20 -29.89
CA SER A 12 -19.84 8.37 -30.46
C SER A 12 -19.03 7.68 -29.35
N PRO A 13 -18.47 6.47 -29.57
CA PRO A 13 -17.62 5.79 -28.62
C PRO A 13 -16.45 6.65 -28.10
N GLN A 14 -15.88 7.48 -28.99
CA GLN A 14 -14.80 8.42 -28.62
C GLN A 14 -15.30 9.53 -27.69
N ALA A 15 -16.48 10.10 -27.94
CA ALA A 15 -17.05 11.12 -27.06
C ALA A 15 -17.37 10.56 -25.65
N VAL A 16 -17.83 9.31 -25.56
CA VAL A 16 -18.07 8.64 -24.28
C VAL A 16 -16.77 8.44 -23.50
N TRP A 17 -15.74 7.94 -24.16
CA TRP A 17 -14.42 7.76 -23.57
C TRP A 17 -13.81 9.09 -23.13
N ALA A 18 -13.85 10.12 -23.98
CA ALA A 18 -13.34 11.44 -23.67
C ALA A 18 -14.06 12.08 -22.47
N ALA A 19 -15.40 11.92 -22.38
CA ALA A 19 -16.17 12.43 -21.25
C ALA A 19 -15.81 11.74 -19.91
N ALA A 20 -15.62 10.41 -19.92
CA ALA A 20 -15.19 9.67 -18.73
C ALA A 20 -13.77 10.07 -18.30
N THR A 21 -12.86 10.23 -19.26
CA THR A 21 -11.49 10.69 -18.99
C THR A 21 -11.48 12.13 -18.48
N GLY A 22 -12.29 13.02 -19.09
CA GLY A 22 -12.46 14.40 -18.64
C GLY A 22 -12.97 14.49 -17.20
N ALA A 23 -13.93 13.64 -16.82
CA ALA A 23 -14.39 13.56 -15.43
C ALA A 23 -13.24 13.16 -14.48
N ALA A 24 -12.39 12.20 -14.87
CA ALA A 24 -11.23 11.82 -14.07
C ALA A 24 -10.22 12.97 -13.93
N VAL A 25 -9.97 13.74 -15.00
CA VAL A 25 -9.09 14.93 -14.93
C VAL A 25 -9.65 15.96 -13.98
N VAL A 26 -10.94 16.30 -14.07
CA VAL A 26 -11.58 17.29 -13.17
C VAL A 26 -11.47 16.83 -11.70
N LEU A 27 -11.77 15.58 -11.41
CA LEU A 27 -11.66 15.01 -10.07
C LEU A 27 -10.20 14.99 -9.57
N ALA A 28 -9.25 14.65 -10.44
CA ALA A 28 -7.83 14.65 -10.10
C ALA A 28 -7.30 16.07 -9.80
N VAL A 29 -7.73 17.08 -10.57
CA VAL A 29 -7.41 18.48 -10.29
C VAL A 29 -8.02 18.91 -8.95
N ALA A 30 -9.29 18.57 -8.70
CA ALA A 30 -9.93 18.85 -7.41
C ALA A 30 -9.18 18.20 -6.23
N PHE A 31 -8.74 16.94 -6.40
CA PHE A 31 -7.90 16.25 -5.40
C PHE A 31 -6.56 16.96 -5.17
N LEU A 32 -5.90 17.47 -6.21
CA LEU A 32 -4.61 18.18 -6.09
C LEU A 32 -4.77 19.54 -5.39
N LEU A 33 -5.88 20.23 -5.62
CA LEU A 33 -6.20 21.50 -4.98
C LEU A 33 -6.69 21.33 -3.52
N ALA A 34 -7.23 20.18 -3.18
CA ALA A 34 -7.68 19.87 -1.81
C ALA A 34 -6.50 19.81 -0.83
N PRO A 35 -6.71 20.03 0.47
CA PRO A 35 -5.70 19.81 1.51
C PRO A 35 -5.19 18.36 1.52
N ARG A 36 -4.08 18.12 2.22
CA ARG A 36 -3.57 16.73 2.42
C ARG A 36 -4.60 15.90 3.14
N MET A 37 -4.77 14.65 2.66
CA MET A 37 -5.70 13.68 3.24
C MET A 37 -5.21 12.25 2.98
N GLY A 38 -5.72 11.32 3.74
CA GLY A 38 -5.53 9.87 3.54
C GLY A 38 -4.53 9.25 4.51
N THR A 39 -4.99 8.22 5.17
CA THR A 39 -4.24 7.46 6.17
C THR A 39 -2.98 6.77 5.60
N ASP A 40 -2.99 6.39 4.31
CA ASP A 40 -1.85 5.74 3.68
C ASP A 40 -0.83 6.73 3.06
N LEU A 41 -1.16 8.04 2.99
CA LEU A 41 -0.32 9.01 2.28
C LEU A 41 1.00 9.27 2.99
N ALA A 42 1.00 9.30 4.32
CA ALA A 42 2.22 9.49 5.13
C ALA A 42 3.31 8.48 4.78
N ALA A 43 2.96 7.18 4.73
CA ALA A 43 3.90 6.13 4.35
C ALA A 43 4.44 6.30 2.91
N GLN A 44 3.61 6.77 2.00
CA GLN A 44 4.03 7.02 0.61
C GLN A 44 5.05 8.16 0.53
N VAL A 45 4.78 9.26 1.25
CA VAL A 45 5.68 10.42 1.34
C VAL A 45 6.99 10.03 2.00
N ALA A 46 6.94 9.32 3.13
CA ALA A 46 8.13 8.84 3.82
C ALA A 46 9.03 7.97 2.93
N ARG A 47 8.43 7.05 2.15
CA ARG A 47 9.20 6.20 1.22
C ARG A 47 9.80 6.98 0.07
N ALA A 48 9.09 8.00 -0.45
CA ALA A 48 9.61 8.88 -1.49
C ALA A 48 10.79 9.70 -0.98
N GLU A 49 10.70 10.26 0.24
CA GLU A 49 11.80 10.98 0.87
C GLU A 49 13.01 10.08 1.15
N PHE A 50 12.78 8.84 1.61
CA PHE A 50 13.86 7.86 1.78
C PHE A 50 14.56 7.57 0.46
N ALA A 51 13.81 7.34 -0.62
CA ALA A 51 14.37 7.07 -1.94
C ALA A 51 15.14 8.27 -2.52
N ASP A 52 14.72 9.50 -2.21
CA ASP A 52 15.41 10.73 -2.59
C ASP A 52 16.76 10.86 -1.87
N ARG A 53 16.75 10.70 -0.54
CA ARG A 53 17.94 10.96 0.29
C ARG A 53 18.94 9.82 0.28
N TYR A 54 18.49 8.54 0.25
CA TYR A 54 19.34 7.35 0.38
C TYR A 54 19.43 6.50 -0.90
N GLY A 55 18.81 6.96 -1.98
CA GLY A 55 18.96 6.36 -3.31
C GLY A 55 18.48 4.92 -3.37
N ALA A 56 19.42 3.99 -3.64
CA ALA A 56 19.11 2.55 -3.82
C ALA A 56 19.21 1.73 -2.52
N ALA A 57 19.35 2.36 -1.35
CA ALA A 57 19.40 1.63 -0.09
C ALA A 57 18.13 0.78 0.09
N PRO A 58 18.26 -0.54 0.29
CA PRO A 58 17.09 -1.41 0.38
C PRO A 58 16.40 -1.39 1.74
N ILE A 59 17.10 -1.03 2.83
CA ILE A 59 16.57 -1.03 4.19
C ILE A 59 16.46 0.39 4.72
N ASP A 60 15.26 0.77 5.13
CA ASP A 60 15.01 1.98 5.91
C ASP A 60 15.09 1.63 7.40
N LEU A 61 16.08 2.14 8.09
CA LEU A 61 16.30 1.93 9.53
C LEU A 61 15.41 2.83 10.39
N GLY A 62 14.70 3.75 9.79
CA GLY A 62 13.79 4.68 10.46
C GLY A 62 12.52 4.03 11.02
N TRP A 63 12.16 2.80 10.62
CA TRP A 63 11.00 2.08 11.09
C TRP A 63 11.33 0.66 11.52
N TYR A 64 10.70 0.17 12.61
CA TYR A 64 10.70 -1.23 13.05
C TYR A 64 12.09 -1.84 13.28
N GLY A 65 13.12 -1.03 13.44
CA GLY A 65 14.51 -1.48 13.47
C GLY A 65 15.08 -1.89 12.12
N GLY A 66 14.41 -1.54 11.04
CA GLY A 66 14.76 -1.84 9.66
C GLY A 66 13.63 -2.52 8.88
N VAL A 67 13.24 -1.92 7.78
CA VAL A 67 12.19 -2.43 6.88
C VAL A 67 12.63 -2.32 5.43
N ASN A 68 12.36 -3.37 4.65
CA ASN A 68 12.74 -3.39 3.25
C ASN A 68 11.80 -2.53 2.40
N GLN A 69 12.35 -1.61 1.62
CA GLN A 69 11.58 -0.69 0.79
C GLN A 69 11.08 -1.35 -0.51
N TYR A 70 11.86 -2.26 -1.09
CA TYR A 70 11.55 -2.91 -2.36
C TYR A 70 10.45 -3.97 -2.25
N GLY A 71 10.18 -4.51 -1.05
CA GLY A 71 9.06 -5.40 -0.80
C GLY A 71 7.70 -4.73 -1.02
N TYR A 72 7.63 -3.41 -0.85
CA TYR A 72 6.42 -2.62 -1.06
C TYR A 72 6.25 -2.15 -2.51
N SER A 73 7.33 -1.63 -3.14
CA SER A 73 7.37 -1.19 -4.53
C SER A 73 8.82 -1.05 -5.01
N LEU A 74 9.11 -1.50 -6.23
CA LEU A 74 10.46 -1.37 -6.79
C LEU A 74 10.81 0.05 -7.24
N PHE A 75 9.84 0.86 -7.69
CA PHE A 75 10.14 2.13 -8.34
C PHE A 75 9.21 3.31 -7.99
N THR A 76 8.02 3.06 -7.41
CA THR A 76 7.02 4.12 -7.19
C THR A 76 7.53 5.19 -6.22
N ALA A 77 8.31 4.80 -5.20
CA ALA A 77 8.91 5.76 -4.27
C ALA A 77 9.85 6.74 -4.99
N ARG A 78 10.67 6.26 -5.94
CA ARG A 78 11.55 7.11 -6.75
C ARG A 78 10.79 8.04 -7.69
N LEU A 79 9.73 7.55 -8.34
CA LEU A 79 8.86 8.42 -9.13
C LEU A 79 8.19 9.49 -8.26
N GLY A 80 7.77 9.11 -7.05
CA GLY A 80 7.20 10.03 -6.08
C GLY A 80 8.19 11.08 -5.58
N ALA A 81 9.48 10.73 -5.44
CA ALA A 81 10.56 11.67 -5.13
C ALA A 81 10.72 12.74 -6.23
N LEU A 82 10.63 12.32 -7.50
CA LEU A 82 10.83 13.22 -8.65
C LEU A 82 9.68 14.22 -8.87
N ILE A 83 8.42 13.77 -8.74
CA ILE A 83 7.25 14.58 -9.14
C ILE A 83 6.25 14.81 -8.00
N GLY A 84 6.50 14.25 -6.81
CA GLY A 84 5.60 14.27 -5.68
C GLY A 84 4.58 13.12 -5.71
N MET A 85 4.22 12.58 -4.53
CA MET A 85 3.31 11.44 -4.44
C MET A 85 1.89 11.78 -4.91
N ARG A 86 1.36 12.96 -4.59
CA ARG A 86 0.00 13.35 -4.99
C ARG A 86 -0.13 13.54 -6.52
N PRO A 87 0.74 14.29 -7.21
CA PRO A 87 0.74 14.38 -8.68
C PRO A 87 0.88 13.01 -9.35
N LEU A 88 1.80 12.15 -8.87
CA LEU A 88 1.96 10.80 -9.38
C LEU A 88 0.67 9.99 -9.28
N GLY A 89 -0.01 10.05 -8.12
CA GLY A 89 -1.31 9.42 -7.91
C GLY A 89 -2.39 9.94 -8.86
N ALA A 90 -2.46 11.27 -9.03
CA ALA A 90 -3.42 11.91 -9.93
C ALA A 90 -3.24 11.44 -11.38
N VAL A 91 -2.02 11.44 -11.89
CA VAL A 91 -1.69 10.93 -13.25
C VAL A 91 -2.09 9.46 -13.36
N ALA A 92 -1.73 8.62 -12.39
CA ALA A 92 -2.05 7.20 -12.40
C ALA A 92 -3.57 6.95 -12.38
N ALA A 93 -4.33 7.70 -11.59
CA ALA A 93 -5.79 7.57 -11.51
C ALA A 93 -6.46 7.99 -12.83
N VAL A 94 -6.00 9.07 -13.47
CA VAL A 94 -6.50 9.52 -14.78
C VAL A 94 -6.20 8.47 -15.87
N LEU A 95 -4.98 7.96 -15.91
CA LEU A 95 -4.61 6.88 -16.86
C LEU A 95 -5.43 5.62 -16.63
N GLY A 96 -5.62 5.22 -15.37
CA GLY A 96 -6.46 4.08 -15.01
C GLY A 96 -7.91 4.28 -15.41
N ALA A 97 -8.49 5.46 -15.17
CA ALA A 97 -9.87 5.79 -15.55
C ALA A 97 -10.04 5.83 -17.07
N ALA A 98 -9.10 6.38 -17.81
CA ALA A 98 -9.08 6.38 -19.27
C ALA A 98 -9.03 4.94 -19.81
N ALA A 99 -8.14 4.09 -19.28
CA ALA A 99 -8.05 2.69 -19.65
C ALA A 99 -9.34 1.92 -19.34
N LEU A 100 -9.93 2.11 -18.17
CA LEU A 100 -11.18 1.47 -17.77
C LEU A 100 -12.36 1.94 -18.64
N GLY A 101 -12.46 3.24 -18.92
CA GLY A 101 -13.46 3.82 -19.83
C GLY A 101 -13.35 3.22 -21.23
N TRP A 102 -12.11 3.09 -21.75
CA TRP A 102 -11.85 2.45 -23.02
C TRP A 102 -12.29 0.97 -23.03
N LEU A 103 -12.00 0.23 -21.96
CA LEU A 103 -12.43 -1.16 -21.80
C LEU A 103 -13.95 -1.30 -21.79
N PHE A 104 -14.69 -0.38 -21.17
CA PHE A 104 -16.16 -0.39 -21.21
C PHE A 104 -16.72 -0.12 -22.60
N VAL A 105 -16.14 0.84 -23.33
CA VAL A 105 -16.53 1.12 -24.74
C VAL A 105 -16.22 -0.10 -25.60
N ARG A 106 -15.02 -0.64 -25.51
CA ARG A 106 -14.55 -1.79 -26.27
C ARG A 106 -15.35 -3.06 -25.94
N GLY A 107 -15.65 -3.26 -24.65
CA GLY A 107 -16.46 -4.35 -24.14
C GLY A 107 -17.97 -4.20 -24.43
N ARG A 108 -18.39 -3.20 -25.21
CA ARG A 108 -19.81 -2.92 -25.54
C ARG A 108 -20.67 -2.92 -24.28
N ALA A 109 -20.31 -2.08 -23.31
CA ALA A 109 -21.11 -1.85 -22.11
C ALA A 109 -22.49 -1.29 -22.50
N ARG A 110 -23.53 -1.61 -21.72
CA ARG A 110 -24.89 -1.08 -21.95
C ARG A 110 -24.97 0.41 -21.65
N ARG A 111 -24.20 0.87 -20.62
CA ARG A 111 -24.16 2.26 -20.15
C ARG A 111 -22.70 2.68 -19.98
N PRO A 112 -21.93 2.81 -21.08
CA PRO A 112 -20.49 3.02 -21.00
C PRO A 112 -20.12 4.37 -20.36
N LEU A 113 -20.91 5.42 -20.55
CA LEU A 113 -20.67 6.73 -19.94
C LEU A 113 -20.85 6.67 -18.42
N LEU A 114 -21.96 6.12 -17.92
CA LEU A 114 -22.20 5.98 -16.48
C LEU A 114 -21.09 5.14 -15.83
N ALA A 115 -20.75 4.00 -16.45
CA ALA A 115 -19.69 3.13 -15.95
C ALA A 115 -18.32 3.81 -15.94
N GLY A 116 -17.98 4.57 -16.99
CA GLY A 116 -16.73 5.32 -17.09
C GLY A 116 -16.63 6.44 -16.06
N VAL A 117 -17.71 7.19 -15.84
CA VAL A 117 -17.75 8.25 -14.80
C VAL A 117 -17.64 7.65 -13.39
N LEU A 118 -18.38 6.56 -13.10
CA LEU A 118 -18.23 5.84 -11.82
C LEU A 118 -16.81 5.27 -11.66
N GLY A 119 -16.22 4.76 -12.76
CA GLY A 119 -14.82 4.35 -12.79
C GLY A 119 -13.86 5.50 -12.41
N ALA A 120 -14.08 6.69 -12.96
CA ALA A 120 -13.31 7.89 -12.61
C ALA A 120 -13.47 8.24 -11.12
N VAL A 121 -14.71 8.25 -10.61
CA VAL A 121 -14.99 8.55 -9.19
C VAL A 121 -14.29 7.57 -8.25
N VAL A 122 -14.36 6.27 -8.51
CA VAL A 122 -13.76 5.28 -7.60
C VAL A 122 -12.24 5.25 -7.70
N LEU A 123 -11.65 5.45 -8.89
CA LEU A 123 -10.21 5.43 -9.08
C LEU A 123 -9.54 6.69 -8.52
N VAL A 124 -10.11 7.87 -8.75
CA VAL A 124 -9.62 9.11 -8.12
C VAL A 124 -9.95 9.11 -6.62
N GLY A 125 -11.13 8.64 -6.22
CA GLY A 125 -11.53 8.49 -4.82
C GLY A 125 -10.60 7.59 -3.99
N ASN A 126 -9.96 6.60 -4.62
CA ASN A 126 -8.93 5.79 -3.96
C ASN A 126 -7.72 6.62 -3.49
N LEU A 127 -7.45 7.77 -4.13
CA LEU A 127 -6.38 8.68 -3.72
C LEU A 127 -6.72 9.45 -2.44
N ALA A 128 -8.00 9.58 -2.11
CA ALA A 128 -8.42 10.18 -0.85
C ALA A 128 -7.85 9.42 0.37
N SER A 129 -7.61 8.11 0.22
CA SER A 129 -6.92 7.29 1.24
C SER A 129 -5.39 7.29 1.10
N GLY A 130 -4.80 8.03 0.15
CA GLY A 130 -3.35 8.10 -0.04
C GLY A 130 -2.72 6.89 -0.74
N ARG A 131 -3.48 6.01 -1.39
CA ARG A 131 -3.01 4.73 -1.96
C ARG A 131 -2.35 4.88 -3.33
N VAL A 132 -1.33 5.74 -3.41
CA VAL A 132 -0.67 6.14 -4.66
C VAL A 132 0.05 4.97 -5.34
N THR A 133 0.87 4.24 -4.62
CA THR A 133 1.62 3.06 -5.14
C THR A 133 0.68 2.04 -5.76
N PHE A 134 -0.45 1.77 -5.11
CA PHE A 134 -1.48 0.89 -5.64
C PHE A 134 -2.15 1.49 -6.90
N ALA A 135 -2.43 2.80 -6.94
CA ALA A 135 -3.00 3.46 -8.12
C ALA A 135 -2.09 3.36 -9.35
N VAL A 136 -0.76 3.52 -9.17
CA VAL A 136 0.23 3.33 -10.24
C VAL A 136 0.19 1.89 -10.76
N GLY A 137 0.24 0.90 -9.86
CA GLY A 137 0.15 -0.50 -10.25
C GLY A 137 -1.16 -0.83 -10.96
N LEU A 138 -2.28 -0.29 -10.48
CA LEU A 138 -3.59 -0.50 -11.08
C LEU A 138 -3.70 0.11 -12.49
N ALA A 139 -3.12 1.29 -12.71
CA ALA A 139 -3.06 1.89 -14.05
C ALA A 139 -2.34 0.96 -15.05
N PHE A 140 -1.19 0.42 -14.67
CA PHE A 140 -0.47 -0.56 -15.50
C PHE A 140 -1.28 -1.86 -15.70
N GLY A 141 -1.95 -2.38 -14.67
CA GLY A 141 -2.82 -3.55 -14.79
C GLY A 141 -3.97 -3.33 -15.79
N LEU A 142 -4.62 -2.17 -15.73
CA LEU A 142 -5.67 -1.81 -16.69
C LEU A 142 -5.12 -1.61 -18.12
N LEU A 143 -3.92 -1.04 -18.27
CA LEU A 143 -3.23 -0.96 -19.57
C LEU A 143 -2.87 -2.34 -20.12
N ALA A 144 -2.48 -3.30 -19.27
CA ALA A 144 -2.28 -4.69 -19.68
C ALA A 144 -3.56 -5.31 -20.25
N LEU A 145 -4.72 -5.06 -19.60
CA LEU A 145 -6.04 -5.46 -20.11
C LEU A 145 -6.40 -4.76 -21.43
N CYS A 146 -6.06 -3.49 -21.59
CA CYS A 146 -6.22 -2.78 -22.85
C CYS A 146 -5.39 -3.42 -23.96
N ALA A 147 -4.13 -3.76 -23.69
CA ALA A 147 -3.22 -4.36 -24.67
C ALA A 147 -3.76 -5.70 -25.22
N VAL A 148 -4.27 -6.59 -24.35
CA VAL A 148 -4.86 -7.85 -24.81
C VAL A 148 -6.21 -7.68 -25.51
N SER A 149 -6.91 -6.57 -25.26
CA SER A 149 -8.24 -6.28 -25.84
C SER A 149 -8.16 -5.46 -27.15
N ALA A 150 -7.00 -4.90 -27.46
CA ALA A 150 -6.79 -4.09 -28.66
C ALA A 150 -6.78 -4.95 -29.94
N GLU A 151 -7.05 -4.34 -31.10
CA GLU A 151 -6.93 -4.98 -32.40
C GLU A 151 -5.56 -4.72 -33.05
N ARG A 152 -4.94 -3.62 -32.70
CA ARG A 152 -3.61 -3.19 -33.16
C ARG A 152 -2.76 -2.85 -31.95
N PRO A 153 -1.47 -3.04 -32.01
CA PRO A 153 -0.59 -3.60 -33.06
C PRO A 153 -0.75 -5.14 -33.22
N PRO A 154 0.12 -5.81 -34.00
CA PRO A 154 0.09 -7.27 -34.18
C PRO A 154 0.13 -8.02 -32.86
N ARG A 155 -0.46 -9.21 -32.83
CA ARG A 155 -0.64 -10.01 -31.61
C ARG A 155 0.63 -10.20 -30.76
N PRO A 156 1.81 -10.54 -31.32
CA PRO A 156 3.02 -10.70 -30.50
C PRO A 156 3.36 -9.42 -29.72
N VAL A 157 3.24 -8.25 -30.38
CA VAL A 157 3.49 -6.95 -29.73
C VAL A 157 2.47 -6.66 -28.65
N ARG A 158 1.19 -6.98 -28.87
CA ARG A 158 0.15 -6.82 -27.82
C ARG A 158 0.40 -7.70 -26.62
N LEU A 159 0.84 -8.95 -26.81
CA LEU A 159 1.19 -9.85 -25.72
C LEU A 159 2.44 -9.38 -24.98
N ALA A 160 3.45 -8.87 -25.68
CA ALA A 160 4.64 -8.28 -25.05
C ALA A 160 4.30 -7.03 -24.24
N LEU A 161 3.46 -6.14 -24.77
CA LEU A 161 2.97 -4.96 -24.04
C LEU A 161 2.15 -5.37 -22.81
N ALA A 162 1.29 -6.38 -22.93
CA ALA A 162 0.50 -6.88 -21.82
C ALA A 162 1.39 -7.49 -20.72
N ALA A 163 2.40 -8.29 -21.10
CA ALA A 163 3.38 -8.85 -20.17
C ALA A 163 4.17 -7.75 -19.44
N GLY A 164 4.69 -6.77 -20.20
CA GLY A 164 5.42 -5.65 -19.63
C GLY A 164 4.57 -4.80 -18.68
N CYS A 165 3.34 -4.45 -19.08
CA CYS A 165 2.42 -3.72 -18.21
C CYS A 165 2.02 -4.55 -16.97
N ALA A 166 1.79 -5.86 -17.09
CA ALA A 166 1.47 -6.72 -15.95
C ALA A 166 2.65 -6.86 -14.98
N ALA A 167 3.87 -6.95 -15.51
CA ALA A 167 5.10 -6.92 -14.71
C ALA A 167 5.27 -5.57 -13.98
N LEU A 168 5.08 -4.44 -14.68
CA LEU A 168 5.12 -3.11 -14.08
C LEU A 168 4.01 -2.89 -13.04
N ALA A 169 2.82 -3.45 -13.25
CA ALA A 169 1.75 -3.44 -12.25
C ALA A 169 2.19 -4.10 -10.94
N THR A 170 2.88 -5.25 -11.04
CA THR A 170 3.40 -5.99 -9.89
C THR A 170 4.58 -5.28 -9.25
N ALA A 171 5.50 -4.77 -10.05
CA ALA A 171 6.67 -4.03 -9.59
C ALA A 171 6.30 -2.71 -8.89
N ALA A 172 5.21 -2.06 -9.33
CA ALA A 172 4.63 -0.91 -8.63
C ALA A 172 3.91 -1.34 -7.34
N SER A 173 3.08 -2.39 -7.43
CA SER A 173 2.27 -2.85 -6.29
C SER A 173 1.95 -4.35 -6.43
N PRO A 174 2.44 -5.21 -5.52
CA PRO A 174 2.11 -6.62 -5.50
C PRO A 174 0.60 -6.91 -5.51
N VAL A 175 -0.19 -6.10 -4.82
CA VAL A 175 -1.66 -6.21 -4.80
C VAL A 175 -2.28 -5.93 -6.18
N ALA A 176 -1.79 -4.93 -6.90
CA ALA A 176 -2.25 -4.65 -8.26
C ALA A 176 -1.85 -5.76 -9.24
N GLY A 177 -0.65 -6.32 -9.07
CA GLY A 177 -0.19 -7.51 -9.79
C GLY A 177 -1.11 -8.71 -9.57
N LEU A 178 -1.48 -8.99 -8.31
CA LEU A 178 -2.43 -10.06 -7.95
C LEU A 178 -3.77 -9.88 -8.67
N PHE A 179 -4.32 -8.67 -8.71
CA PHE A 179 -5.59 -8.39 -9.39
C PHE A 179 -5.48 -8.55 -10.91
N THR A 180 -4.33 -8.18 -11.49
CA THR A 180 -4.04 -8.42 -12.90
C THR A 180 -3.96 -9.92 -13.20
N GLY A 181 -3.29 -10.69 -12.33
CA GLY A 181 -3.21 -12.14 -12.40
C GLY A 181 -4.58 -12.82 -12.28
N LEU A 182 -5.44 -12.33 -11.38
CA LEU A 182 -6.81 -12.82 -11.23
C LEU A 182 -7.64 -12.56 -12.51
N ALA A 183 -7.48 -11.40 -13.14
CA ALA A 183 -8.12 -11.13 -14.42
C ALA A 183 -7.64 -12.09 -15.53
N GLY A 184 -6.34 -12.42 -15.56
CA GLY A 184 -5.76 -13.45 -16.42
C GLY A 184 -6.35 -14.83 -16.18
N ALA A 185 -6.45 -15.23 -14.91
CA ALA A 185 -7.07 -16.49 -14.51
C ALA A 185 -8.56 -16.57 -14.91
N ALA A 186 -9.28 -15.45 -14.81
CA ALA A 186 -10.68 -15.37 -15.23
C ALA A 186 -10.83 -15.59 -16.75
N LEU A 187 -9.92 -15.03 -17.56
CA LEU A 187 -9.87 -15.27 -19.01
C LEU A 187 -9.58 -16.73 -19.32
N LEU A 188 -8.58 -17.34 -18.68
CA LEU A 188 -8.23 -18.76 -18.85
C LEU A 188 -9.39 -19.68 -18.52
N LEU A 189 -9.98 -19.56 -17.34
CA LEU A 189 -11.07 -20.43 -16.89
C LEU A 189 -12.34 -20.25 -17.72
N ALA A 190 -12.62 -19.04 -18.18
CA ALA A 190 -13.76 -18.79 -19.06
C ALA A 190 -13.56 -19.41 -20.46
N ALA A 191 -12.31 -19.51 -20.94
CA ALA A 191 -11.95 -20.13 -22.21
C ALA A 191 -11.97 -21.68 -22.13
N LEU A 192 -11.38 -22.27 -21.07
CA LEU A 192 -11.31 -23.73 -20.89
C LEU A 192 -12.69 -24.40 -20.79
N ARG A 193 -13.66 -23.74 -20.16
CA ARG A 193 -15.02 -24.28 -20.01
C ARG A 193 -15.84 -24.34 -21.31
N ARG A 194 -15.28 -23.92 -22.44
CA ARG A 194 -15.99 -23.89 -23.72
C ARG A 194 -15.78 -25.11 -24.59
N GLY A 195 -14.66 -25.82 -24.46
CA GLY A 195 -14.27 -26.85 -25.43
C GLY A 195 -14.17 -26.30 -26.86
N ASP A 196 -14.05 -24.97 -27.01
CA ASP A 196 -14.09 -24.30 -28.31
C ASP A 196 -12.72 -24.42 -28.99
N GLY A 197 -12.71 -25.04 -30.17
CA GLY A 197 -11.59 -25.01 -31.10
C GLY A 197 -11.20 -23.56 -31.46
N PRO A 198 -10.01 -23.36 -32.06
CA PRO A 198 -9.52 -22.05 -32.44
C PRO A 198 -10.48 -21.37 -33.44
N GLY A 199 -10.96 -20.16 -33.12
CA GLY A 199 -11.65 -19.30 -34.05
C GLY A 199 -13.01 -18.71 -33.67
N ARG A 200 -13.62 -19.05 -32.50
CA ARG A 200 -14.89 -18.43 -32.09
C ARG A 200 -14.69 -17.27 -31.11
N ALA A 201 -15.22 -16.11 -31.52
CA ALA A 201 -15.22 -14.91 -30.66
C ALA A 201 -16.00 -15.15 -29.34
N LEU A 202 -15.46 -14.71 -28.22
CA LEU A 202 -16.14 -14.73 -26.92
C LEU A 202 -17.46 -13.92 -27.01
N PRO A 203 -18.64 -14.47 -26.64
CA PRO A 203 -19.85 -13.69 -26.56
C PRO A 203 -19.69 -12.56 -25.57
N GLY A 204 -20.05 -11.36 -26.01
CA GLY A 204 -19.96 -10.18 -25.13
C GLY A 204 -18.92 -9.14 -25.54
N GLY A 205 -18.35 -9.24 -26.74
CA GLY A 205 -17.54 -8.17 -27.35
C GLY A 205 -16.03 -8.27 -27.09
N TRP A 206 -15.56 -9.22 -26.29
CA TRP A 206 -14.13 -9.55 -26.18
C TRP A 206 -13.77 -10.44 -27.39
N ARG A 207 -13.20 -9.82 -28.41
CA ARG A 207 -12.66 -10.53 -29.57
C ARG A 207 -11.19 -10.83 -29.31
N SER A 208 -10.91 -11.99 -28.70
CA SER A 208 -9.58 -12.58 -28.72
C SER A 208 -9.61 -13.84 -29.58
N GLU A 209 -8.69 -13.93 -30.52
CA GLU A 209 -8.53 -15.09 -31.39
C GLU A 209 -8.03 -16.32 -30.63
N ARG A 210 -7.35 -16.10 -29.48
CA ARG A 210 -6.81 -17.16 -28.60
C ARG A 210 -6.80 -16.67 -27.14
N PRO A 211 -7.94 -16.67 -26.43
CA PRO A 211 -8.05 -16.14 -25.08
C PRO A 211 -7.17 -16.85 -24.05
N LEU A 212 -6.71 -18.07 -24.38
CA LEU A 212 -5.80 -18.83 -23.51
C LEU A 212 -4.42 -18.15 -23.40
N ALA A 213 -3.85 -17.65 -24.50
CA ALA A 213 -2.52 -17.02 -24.44
C ALA A 213 -2.56 -15.65 -23.74
N GLU A 214 -3.61 -14.87 -23.99
CA GLU A 214 -3.80 -13.59 -23.31
C GLU A 214 -4.02 -13.79 -21.80
N GLY A 215 -4.86 -14.77 -21.43
CA GLY A 215 -5.08 -15.13 -20.03
C GLY A 215 -3.81 -15.67 -19.37
N PHE A 216 -3.03 -16.50 -20.06
CA PHE A 216 -1.76 -17.03 -19.56
C PHE A 216 -0.74 -15.92 -19.30
N VAL A 217 -0.55 -15.00 -20.24
CA VAL A 217 0.38 -13.86 -20.09
C VAL A 217 0.00 -13.00 -18.87
N LEU A 218 -1.29 -12.66 -18.75
CA LEU A 218 -1.77 -11.84 -17.63
C LEU A 218 -1.69 -12.56 -16.27
N ALA A 219 -1.72 -13.89 -16.23
CA ALA A 219 -1.59 -14.65 -14.99
C ALA A 219 -0.12 -14.88 -14.61
N VAL A 220 0.73 -15.19 -15.59
CA VAL A 220 2.12 -15.61 -15.35
C VAL A 220 3.06 -14.42 -15.14
N ALA A 221 2.93 -13.33 -15.92
CA ALA A 221 3.81 -12.19 -15.80
C ALA A 221 3.82 -11.56 -14.38
N PRO A 222 2.66 -11.34 -13.71
CA PRO A 222 2.65 -10.91 -12.32
C PRO A 222 3.33 -11.91 -11.37
N ALA A 223 3.09 -13.21 -11.53
CA ALA A 223 3.66 -14.24 -10.65
C ALA A 223 5.19 -14.30 -10.77
N VAL A 224 5.72 -14.29 -12.00
CA VAL A 224 7.16 -14.28 -12.27
C VAL A 224 7.84 -13.03 -11.73
N THR A 225 7.14 -11.86 -11.80
CA THR A 225 7.67 -10.62 -11.24
C THR A 225 7.60 -10.61 -9.71
N LEU A 226 6.53 -11.14 -9.12
CA LEU A 226 6.34 -11.15 -7.66
C LEU A 226 7.32 -12.07 -6.95
N ALA A 227 7.63 -13.24 -7.53
CA ALA A 227 8.45 -14.24 -6.86
C ALA A 227 9.82 -13.71 -6.38
N PRO A 228 10.66 -13.08 -7.23
CA PRO A 228 11.93 -12.53 -6.76
C PRO A 228 11.75 -11.37 -5.78
N ILE A 229 10.71 -10.53 -5.93
CA ILE A 229 10.42 -9.44 -4.98
C ILE A 229 10.12 -10.01 -3.60
N ALA A 230 9.24 -11.00 -3.52
CA ALA A 230 8.87 -11.61 -2.25
C ALA A 230 10.03 -12.36 -1.56
N LEU A 231 10.84 -13.07 -2.35
CA LEU A 231 11.97 -13.87 -1.83
C LEU A 231 13.16 -13.00 -1.37
N LEU A 232 13.43 -11.90 -2.08
CA LEU A 232 14.61 -11.08 -1.80
C LEU A 232 14.29 -9.90 -0.88
N PHE A 233 13.07 -9.37 -0.94
CA PHE A 233 12.70 -8.10 -0.32
C PHE A 233 11.42 -8.16 0.52
N GLY A 234 10.83 -9.35 0.71
CA GLY A 234 9.61 -9.48 1.50
C GLY A 234 9.82 -9.11 2.97
N ASN A 235 8.96 -8.24 3.52
CA ASN A 235 8.96 -7.90 4.94
C ASN A 235 8.12 -8.89 5.77
N GLY A 236 7.39 -9.79 5.12
CA GLY A 236 6.46 -10.70 5.80
C GLY A 236 5.23 -9.99 6.38
N GLY A 237 4.72 -10.56 7.45
CA GLY A 237 3.64 -10.01 8.23
C GLY A 237 2.23 -10.35 7.75
N THR A 238 1.24 -9.96 8.53
CA THR A 238 -0.18 -10.25 8.29
C THR A 238 -0.99 -8.97 8.27
N GLN A 239 -1.68 -8.72 7.16
CA GLN A 239 -2.61 -7.60 7.07
C GLN A 239 -3.92 -7.95 7.78
N PRO A 240 -4.33 -7.23 8.85
CA PRO A 240 -5.57 -7.50 9.58
C PRO A 240 -6.80 -7.46 8.67
N TYR A 241 -7.74 -8.39 8.89
CA TYR A 241 -8.94 -8.52 8.09
C TYR A 241 -10.13 -8.97 8.95
N SER A 242 -11.14 -8.12 9.09
CA SER A 242 -12.31 -8.45 9.92
C SER A 242 -13.30 -9.36 9.18
N ALA A 243 -13.95 -10.25 9.92
CA ALA A 243 -14.99 -11.14 9.40
C ALA A 243 -16.18 -10.36 8.80
N GLU A 244 -16.54 -9.23 9.40
CA GLU A 244 -17.59 -8.35 8.89
C GLU A 244 -17.25 -7.81 7.51
N SER A 245 -16.07 -7.19 7.36
CA SER A 245 -15.60 -6.67 6.06
C SER A 245 -15.50 -7.77 5.01
N MET A 246 -15.05 -8.97 5.39
CA MET A 246 -15.01 -10.13 4.50
C MET A 246 -16.41 -10.45 4.00
N ARG A 247 -17.40 -10.65 4.90
CA ARG A 247 -18.78 -11.04 4.55
C ARG A 247 -19.46 -10.02 3.64
N ILE A 248 -19.33 -8.73 3.93
CA ILE A 248 -19.90 -7.64 3.12
C ILE A 248 -19.33 -7.68 1.69
N ASN A 249 -18.03 -7.77 1.55
CA ASN A 249 -17.39 -7.74 0.24
C ASN A 249 -17.54 -9.05 -0.54
N VAL A 250 -17.66 -10.19 0.13
CA VAL A 250 -18.08 -11.45 -0.50
C VAL A 250 -19.50 -11.32 -1.04
N ALA A 251 -20.44 -10.77 -0.26
CA ALA A 251 -21.81 -10.54 -0.72
C ALA A 251 -21.86 -9.62 -1.95
N LEU A 252 -21.05 -8.55 -1.96
CA LEU A 252 -20.92 -7.65 -3.11
C LEU A 252 -20.35 -8.37 -4.36
N ALA A 253 -19.34 -9.21 -4.21
CA ALA A 253 -18.76 -9.98 -5.30
C ALA A 253 -19.75 -11.06 -5.83
N VAL A 254 -20.49 -11.72 -4.95
CA VAL A 254 -21.56 -12.64 -5.31
C VAL A 254 -22.68 -11.91 -6.05
N LEU A 255 -23.09 -10.74 -5.58
CA LEU A 255 -24.08 -9.90 -6.26
C LEU A 255 -23.67 -9.59 -7.71
N VAL A 256 -22.41 -9.21 -7.92
CA VAL A 256 -21.84 -9.00 -9.27
C VAL A 256 -21.96 -10.30 -10.10
N ALA A 257 -21.56 -11.44 -9.56
CA ALA A 257 -21.59 -12.73 -10.27
C ALA A 257 -23.02 -13.14 -10.66
N VAL A 258 -24.03 -12.85 -9.83
CA VAL A 258 -25.44 -13.20 -10.05
C VAL A 258 -26.11 -12.25 -11.03
N VAL A 259 -25.96 -10.94 -10.83
CA VAL A 259 -26.63 -9.90 -11.62
C VAL A 259 -26.12 -9.83 -13.05
N LEU A 260 -24.83 -10.11 -13.29
CA LEU A 260 -24.28 -10.04 -14.64
C LEU A 260 -24.88 -11.10 -15.57
N PRO A 261 -25.20 -10.74 -16.83
CA PRO A 261 -25.72 -11.70 -17.81
C PRO A 261 -24.77 -12.90 -18.03
N ARG A 262 -25.33 -14.10 -18.21
CA ARG A 262 -24.56 -15.34 -18.47
C ARG A 262 -23.56 -15.21 -19.63
N ARG A 263 -23.85 -14.38 -20.63
CA ARG A 263 -22.95 -14.08 -21.75
C ARG A 263 -21.65 -13.35 -21.33
N ARG A 264 -21.63 -12.70 -20.16
CA ARG A 264 -20.44 -12.02 -19.61
C ARG A 264 -19.62 -12.97 -18.72
N ARG A 265 -19.29 -14.17 -19.26
CA ARG A 265 -18.65 -15.26 -18.51
C ARG A 265 -17.37 -14.84 -17.80
N VAL A 266 -16.46 -14.12 -18.50
CA VAL A 266 -15.18 -13.68 -17.93
C VAL A 266 -15.41 -12.84 -16.66
N LEU A 267 -16.31 -11.87 -16.70
CA LEU A 267 -16.60 -11.02 -15.53
C LEU A 267 -17.25 -11.82 -14.40
N ARG A 268 -18.14 -12.77 -14.70
CA ARG A 268 -18.74 -13.66 -13.69
C ARG A 268 -17.72 -14.59 -13.05
N VAL A 269 -16.81 -15.18 -13.84
CA VAL A 269 -15.70 -15.99 -13.33
C VAL A 269 -14.77 -15.12 -12.49
N GLY A 270 -14.45 -13.91 -12.95
CA GLY A 270 -13.65 -12.95 -12.17
C GLY A 270 -14.31 -12.60 -10.83
N ALA A 271 -15.63 -12.38 -10.79
CA ALA A 271 -16.34 -12.13 -9.54
C ALA A 271 -16.31 -13.35 -8.59
N LEU A 272 -16.43 -14.58 -9.11
CA LEU A 272 -16.30 -15.80 -8.31
C LEU A 272 -14.86 -16.01 -7.80
N LEU A 273 -13.84 -15.72 -8.63
CA LEU A 273 -12.45 -15.73 -8.18
C LEU A 273 -12.19 -14.65 -7.12
N THR A 274 -12.87 -13.51 -7.20
CA THR A 274 -12.82 -12.48 -6.14
C THR A 274 -13.39 -13.01 -4.83
N VAL A 275 -14.50 -13.77 -4.85
CA VAL A 275 -15.03 -14.45 -3.66
C VAL A 275 -13.97 -15.38 -3.07
N LEU A 276 -13.33 -16.22 -3.90
CA LEU A 276 -12.28 -17.12 -3.44
C LEU A 276 -11.07 -16.37 -2.87
N LEU A 277 -10.66 -15.27 -3.50
CA LEU A 277 -9.60 -14.41 -3.00
C LEU A 277 -9.94 -13.81 -1.62
N LEU A 278 -11.16 -13.28 -1.45
CA LEU A 278 -11.60 -12.66 -0.20
C LEU A 278 -11.67 -13.67 0.94
N VAL A 279 -12.23 -14.85 0.67
CA VAL A 279 -12.32 -15.93 1.66
C VAL A 279 -10.93 -16.49 1.98
N GLY A 280 -10.10 -16.73 0.95
CA GLY A 280 -8.73 -17.18 1.13
C GLY A 280 -7.87 -16.20 1.93
N ALA A 281 -7.95 -14.89 1.62
CA ALA A 281 -7.22 -13.86 2.33
C ALA A 281 -7.66 -13.68 3.80
N TYR A 282 -8.89 -14.09 4.15
CA TYR A 282 -9.38 -14.08 5.52
C TYR A 282 -8.86 -15.27 6.33
N TYR A 283 -8.89 -16.49 5.76
CA TYR A 283 -8.50 -17.70 6.47
C TYR A 283 -6.99 -18.00 6.41
N VAL A 284 -6.26 -17.44 5.42
CA VAL A 284 -4.82 -17.62 5.28
C VAL A 284 -4.09 -16.35 5.68
N PRO A 285 -3.46 -16.30 6.87
CA PRO A 285 -2.64 -15.17 7.28
C PRO A 285 -1.60 -14.80 6.23
N SER A 286 -1.63 -13.55 5.77
CA SER A 286 -0.73 -13.09 4.72
C SER A 286 -0.68 -11.54 4.65
N PRO A 287 0.31 -10.95 3.97
CA PRO A 287 0.35 -9.52 3.71
C PRO A 287 -0.82 -8.99 2.85
N ILE A 288 -1.61 -9.89 2.24
CA ILE A 288 -2.77 -9.52 1.42
C ILE A 288 -3.93 -9.08 2.30
N GLY A 289 -4.45 -9.95 3.17
CA GLY A 289 -5.53 -9.69 4.10
C GLY A 289 -6.61 -8.74 3.56
N SER A 290 -6.93 -7.68 4.30
CA SER A 290 -7.91 -6.66 3.90
C SER A 290 -7.55 -5.86 2.64
N ASN A 291 -6.31 -5.95 2.10
CA ASN A 291 -5.98 -5.35 0.81
C ASN A 291 -6.77 -5.98 -0.35
N ALA A 292 -7.25 -7.23 -0.19
CA ALA A 292 -8.13 -7.89 -1.17
C ALA A 292 -9.45 -7.15 -1.38
N LEU A 293 -9.94 -6.40 -0.38
CA LEU A 293 -11.16 -5.60 -0.45
C LEU A 293 -11.12 -4.54 -1.54
N ARG A 294 -9.94 -4.07 -1.92
CA ARG A 294 -9.77 -3.04 -2.95
C ARG A 294 -10.35 -3.47 -4.29
N LEU A 295 -10.39 -4.77 -4.58
CA LEU A 295 -10.91 -5.28 -5.86
C LEU A 295 -12.42 -5.06 -6.00
N PRO A 296 -13.31 -5.58 -5.12
CA PRO A 296 -14.74 -5.30 -5.22
C PRO A 296 -15.08 -3.82 -5.01
N LEU A 297 -14.39 -3.10 -4.10
CA LEU A 297 -14.62 -1.68 -3.85
C LEU A 297 -14.42 -0.81 -5.10
N LEU A 298 -13.40 -1.09 -5.90
CA LEU A 298 -13.10 -0.28 -7.09
C LEU A 298 -13.90 -0.71 -8.32
N PHE A 299 -14.25 -1.99 -8.45
CA PHE A 299 -14.79 -2.51 -9.71
C PHE A 299 -16.26 -2.92 -9.67
N ALA A 300 -16.85 -3.22 -8.50
CA ALA A 300 -18.23 -3.69 -8.44
C ALA A 300 -19.20 -2.65 -9.01
N LEU A 301 -19.13 -1.40 -8.56
CA LEU A 301 -20.03 -0.33 -9.02
C LEU A 301 -19.89 -0.04 -10.52
N PRO A 302 -18.69 0.23 -11.07
CA PRO A 302 -18.54 0.46 -12.50
C PRO A 302 -18.99 -0.73 -13.36
N VAL A 303 -18.71 -1.96 -12.93
CA VAL A 303 -19.08 -3.19 -13.66
C VAL A 303 -20.59 -3.43 -13.62
N LEU A 304 -21.26 -3.23 -12.49
CA LEU A 304 -22.73 -3.27 -12.39
C LEU A 304 -23.36 -2.21 -13.28
N ALA A 305 -22.90 -0.96 -13.22
CA ALA A 305 -23.37 0.11 -14.08
C ALA A 305 -23.19 -0.21 -15.57
N ALA A 306 -22.05 -0.82 -15.94
CA ALA A 306 -21.74 -1.20 -17.33
C ALA A 306 -22.66 -2.28 -17.87
N TYR A 307 -22.95 -3.32 -17.10
CA TYR A 307 -23.46 -4.58 -17.65
C TYR A 307 -24.73 -5.13 -17.01
N ALA A 308 -25.20 -4.60 -15.86
CA ALA A 308 -26.43 -5.08 -15.23
C ALA A 308 -27.64 -4.89 -16.16
N PRO A 309 -28.47 -5.94 -16.37
CA PRO A 309 -29.63 -5.89 -17.27
C PRO A 309 -30.88 -5.31 -16.58
N LEU A 310 -30.67 -4.34 -15.67
CA LEU A 310 -31.74 -3.73 -14.90
C LEU A 310 -32.26 -2.45 -15.56
N PRO A 311 -33.57 -2.13 -15.44
CA PRO A 311 -34.11 -0.81 -15.76
C PRO A 311 -33.42 0.30 -14.94
N GLY A 312 -33.44 1.54 -15.43
CA GLY A 312 -32.74 2.68 -14.82
C GLY A 312 -33.01 2.86 -13.33
N PRO A 313 -34.28 2.93 -12.88
CA PRO A 313 -34.59 3.12 -11.46
C PRO A 313 -34.07 1.99 -10.56
N TRP A 314 -34.21 0.74 -10.99
CA TRP A 314 -33.71 -0.42 -10.24
C TRP A 314 -32.18 -0.46 -10.16
N LEU A 315 -31.51 -0.07 -11.26
CA LEU A 315 -30.06 0.06 -11.23
C LEU A 315 -29.63 1.18 -10.31
N ALA A 316 -30.29 2.35 -10.34
CA ALA A 316 -29.97 3.46 -9.46
C ALA A 316 -30.15 3.06 -7.99
N GLY A 317 -31.25 2.37 -7.65
CA GLY A 317 -31.46 1.84 -6.29
C GLY A 317 -30.37 0.84 -5.87
N LEU A 318 -29.98 -0.07 -6.77
CA LEU A 318 -28.92 -1.04 -6.50
C LEU A 318 -27.56 -0.36 -6.26
N LEU A 319 -27.19 0.61 -7.10
CA LEU A 319 -25.93 1.34 -6.95
C LEU A 319 -25.93 2.20 -5.68
N ALA A 320 -27.04 2.86 -5.38
CA ALA A 320 -27.19 3.64 -4.14
C ALA A 320 -27.07 2.73 -2.88
N ALA A 321 -27.74 1.57 -2.89
CA ALA A 321 -27.63 0.60 -1.81
C ALA A 321 -26.19 0.07 -1.65
N ALA A 322 -25.51 -0.22 -2.76
CA ALA A 322 -24.13 -0.68 -2.72
C ALA A 322 -23.16 0.40 -2.17
N VAL A 323 -23.35 1.67 -2.55
CA VAL A 323 -22.57 2.80 -2.01
C VAL A 323 -22.87 3.02 -0.53
N TRP A 324 -24.14 2.94 -0.13
CA TRP A 324 -24.53 3.08 1.25
C TRP A 324 -23.92 1.97 2.14
N TRP A 325 -23.98 0.74 1.67
CA TRP A 325 -23.46 -0.40 2.43
C TRP A 325 -21.93 -0.43 2.46
N GLN A 326 -21.29 -0.14 1.33
CA GLN A 326 -19.84 -0.16 1.20
C GLN A 326 -19.37 0.99 0.30
N SER A 327 -19.08 2.12 0.92
CA SER A 327 -18.56 3.27 0.16
C SER A 327 -17.21 2.94 -0.49
N PRO A 328 -17.03 3.19 -1.79
CA PRO A 328 -15.74 3.02 -2.47
C PRO A 328 -14.71 4.09 -2.11
N VAL A 329 -15.15 5.18 -1.51
CA VAL A 329 -14.31 6.28 -1.03
C VAL A 329 -14.38 6.32 0.50
N MET A 330 -13.23 6.38 1.15
CA MET A 330 -13.15 6.48 2.61
C MET A 330 -13.57 7.87 3.05
N VAL A 331 -14.83 8.01 3.46
CA VAL A 331 -15.41 9.29 3.89
C VAL A 331 -14.61 9.89 5.05
N SER A 332 -14.14 9.06 5.99
CA SER A 332 -13.30 9.51 7.11
C SER A 332 -12.01 10.17 6.66
N ASP A 333 -11.41 9.74 5.57
CA ASP A 333 -10.16 10.33 5.05
C ASP A 333 -10.44 11.71 4.41
N VAL A 334 -11.59 11.85 3.74
CA VAL A 334 -12.01 13.14 3.14
C VAL A 334 -12.39 14.16 4.21
N THR A 335 -13.13 13.75 5.25
CA THR A 335 -13.57 14.67 6.33
C THR A 335 -12.42 15.16 7.19
N ARG A 336 -11.28 14.51 7.16
CA ARG A 336 -10.04 14.89 7.87
C ARG A 336 -9.03 15.63 6.99
N ALA A 337 -9.41 16.00 5.78
CA ALA A 337 -8.52 16.74 4.90
C ALA A 337 -8.01 18.02 5.58
N GLY A 338 -6.69 18.22 5.61
CA GLY A 338 -6.05 19.37 6.24
C GLY A 338 -5.97 19.31 7.77
N ALA A 339 -6.11 18.14 8.38
CA ALA A 339 -5.88 17.95 9.81
C ALA A 339 -4.48 18.47 10.22
N ALA A 340 -4.38 19.08 11.40
CA ALA A 340 -3.16 19.75 11.87
C ALA A 340 -1.93 18.83 11.84
N GLU A 341 -2.11 17.55 12.23
CA GLU A 341 -1.08 16.52 12.23
C GLU A 341 -0.59 16.14 10.83
N SER A 342 -1.24 16.58 9.77
CA SER A 342 -0.75 16.40 8.39
C SER A 342 0.30 17.44 7.96
N ALA A 343 0.55 18.45 8.78
CA ALA A 343 1.49 19.52 8.50
C ALA A 343 2.83 19.30 9.24
N PRO A 344 4.00 19.54 8.58
CA PRO A 344 5.30 19.42 9.24
C PRO A 344 5.45 20.31 10.49
N ALA A 345 4.82 21.48 10.49
CA ALA A 345 4.88 22.43 11.60
C ALA A 345 4.35 21.85 12.92
N PHE A 346 3.42 20.88 12.86
CA PHE A 346 2.89 20.19 14.04
C PHE A 346 4.00 19.46 14.81
N TYR A 347 5.01 18.93 14.10
CA TYR A 347 6.12 18.16 14.66
C TYR A 347 7.33 19.02 15.03
N GLY A 348 7.38 20.30 14.60
CA GLY A 348 8.52 21.20 14.79
C GLY A 348 9.02 21.28 16.22
N PRO A 349 8.16 21.55 17.24
CA PRO A 349 8.60 21.61 18.65
C PRO A 349 9.22 20.30 19.15
N LEU A 350 8.63 19.15 18.79
CA LEU A 350 9.15 17.84 19.17
C LEU A 350 10.49 17.54 18.51
N VAL A 351 10.64 17.84 17.21
CA VAL A 351 11.91 17.66 16.49
C VAL A 351 13.00 18.51 17.15
N ALA A 352 12.73 19.79 17.44
CA ALA A 352 13.69 20.67 18.12
C ALA A 352 14.10 20.15 19.50
N GLU A 353 13.18 19.51 20.24
CA GLU A 353 13.49 18.93 21.54
C GLU A 353 14.34 17.65 21.39
N LEU A 354 14.01 16.78 20.43
CA LEU A 354 14.78 15.56 20.17
C LEU A 354 16.20 15.89 19.68
N ASP A 355 16.36 16.94 18.87
CA ASP A 355 17.69 17.40 18.41
C ASP A 355 18.57 17.87 19.58
N ARG A 356 17.99 18.52 20.60
CA ARG A 356 18.74 18.92 21.81
C ARG A 356 19.18 17.73 22.67
N ARG A 357 18.52 16.59 22.54
CA ARG A 357 18.77 15.37 23.33
C ARG A 357 19.70 14.37 22.66
N GLN A 358 20.17 14.65 21.46
CA GLN A 358 21.05 13.72 20.73
C GLN A 358 22.34 13.37 21.54
N PRO A 359 22.83 12.12 21.45
CA PRO A 359 22.33 11.03 20.60
C PRO A 359 21.07 10.35 21.18
N VAL A 360 20.00 10.31 20.39
CA VAL A 360 18.79 9.54 20.70
C VAL A 360 18.84 8.20 19.96
N GLY A 361 18.55 7.12 20.65
CA GLY A 361 18.52 5.78 20.06
C GLY A 361 17.28 5.58 19.18
N ARG A 362 16.20 5.16 19.80
CA ARG A 362 14.90 4.92 19.13
C ARG A 362 13.79 5.46 20.00
N ILE A 363 12.75 5.99 19.39
CA ILE A 363 11.56 6.45 20.12
C ILE A 363 10.32 5.67 19.71
N GLU A 364 9.37 5.56 20.64
CA GLU A 364 8.00 5.21 20.33
C GLU A 364 7.15 6.46 20.25
N VAL A 365 6.29 6.54 19.26
CA VAL A 365 5.28 7.59 19.14
C VAL A 365 3.92 6.92 19.06
N VAL A 366 3.04 7.19 20.01
CA VAL A 366 1.67 6.69 19.96
C VAL A 366 1.07 7.06 18.61
N PRO A 367 0.69 6.07 17.77
CA PRO A 367 0.31 6.34 16.39
C PRO A 367 -0.87 7.28 16.27
N LEU A 368 -0.68 8.36 15.54
CA LEU A 368 -1.74 9.29 15.19
C LEU A 368 -2.67 8.69 14.13
N ARG A 369 -3.86 9.24 14.01
CA ARG A 369 -4.91 8.74 13.11
C ARG A 369 -4.43 8.58 11.66
N ASP A 370 -3.67 9.51 11.14
CA ASP A 370 -3.23 9.56 9.74
C ASP A 370 -1.72 9.28 9.57
N HIS A 371 -1.04 8.85 10.67
CA HIS A 371 0.32 8.33 10.70
C HIS A 371 1.42 9.26 10.15
N TRP A 372 1.23 10.58 10.21
CA TRP A 372 2.24 11.52 9.71
C TRP A 372 3.50 11.59 10.56
N GLU A 373 3.47 11.13 11.83
CA GLU A 373 4.66 10.88 12.65
C GLU A 373 5.66 10.00 11.90
N SER A 374 5.19 8.99 11.17
CA SER A 374 6.03 8.07 10.39
C SER A 374 6.76 8.73 9.21
N ALA A 375 6.31 9.91 8.78
CA ALA A 375 6.96 10.66 7.71
C ALA A 375 7.90 11.75 8.25
N TYR A 376 7.49 12.47 9.31
CA TYR A 376 8.19 13.69 9.71
C TYR A 376 9.24 13.49 10.80
N LEU A 377 9.17 12.42 11.60
CA LEU A 377 10.13 12.17 12.67
C LEU A 377 11.35 11.34 12.26
N PRO A 378 11.24 10.31 11.38
CA PRO A 378 12.38 9.45 11.03
C PRO A 378 13.61 10.16 10.45
N PRO A 379 13.53 11.32 9.79
CA PRO A 379 14.71 12.09 9.42
C PRO A 379 15.58 12.54 10.59
N THR A 380 15.02 12.67 11.79
CA THR A 380 15.69 13.09 13.02
C THR A 380 16.02 11.90 13.93
N VAL A 381 15.09 10.93 14.05
CA VAL A 381 15.22 9.83 15.00
C VAL A 381 14.48 8.58 14.50
N PRO A 382 15.05 7.36 14.62
CA PRO A 382 14.35 6.12 14.29
C PRO A 382 13.15 5.88 15.21
N LEU A 383 12.05 5.36 14.63
CA LEU A 383 10.85 4.97 15.34
C LEU A 383 10.84 3.46 15.63
N ALA A 384 10.31 3.06 16.78
CA ALA A 384 10.06 1.65 17.11
C ALA A 384 8.98 1.07 16.19
N ARG A 385 7.98 1.88 15.87
CA ARG A 385 6.93 1.57 14.90
C ARG A 385 7.00 2.55 13.72
N GLY A 386 6.32 2.21 12.63
CA GLY A 386 6.21 3.03 11.43
C GLY A 386 4.82 2.86 10.82
N TRP A 387 4.70 3.04 9.49
CA TRP A 387 3.41 2.86 8.85
C TRP A 387 3.46 1.80 7.73
N GLU A 388 3.53 0.54 8.14
CA GLU A 388 3.30 -0.64 7.31
C GLU A 388 2.51 -1.67 8.13
N ARG A 389 1.17 -1.65 8.02
CA ARG A 389 0.26 -2.36 8.93
C ARG A 389 0.58 -3.85 9.09
N GLN A 390 0.90 -4.55 8.00
CA GLN A 390 1.20 -5.98 8.06
C GLN A 390 2.51 -6.28 8.82
N VAL A 391 3.49 -5.38 8.74
CA VAL A 391 4.74 -5.49 9.50
C VAL A 391 4.51 -5.15 10.97
N ASP A 392 3.73 -4.10 11.21
CA ASP A 392 3.41 -3.65 12.57
C ASP A 392 2.62 -4.72 13.35
N SER A 393 1.60 -5.33 12.73
CA SER A 393 0.80 -6.38 13.38
C SER A 393 1.59 -7.67 13.65
N ASP A 394 2.64 -7.93 12.89
CA ASP A 394 3.50 -9.11 13.06
C ASP A 394 4.59 -8.87 14.11
N ARG A 395 5.31 -7.75 13.99
CA ARG A 395 6.45 -7.43 14.89
C ARG A 395 6.01 -6.88 16.25
N ASN A 396 4.83 -6.32 16.34
CA ASN A 396 4.30 -5.60 17.51
C ASN A 396 2.90 -6.12 17.87
N ALA A 397 2.74 -7.44 17.94
CA ALA A 397 1.46 -8.14 18.10
C ALA A 397 0.67 -7.67 19.34
N LEU A 398 1.35 -7.28 20.43
CA LEU A 398 0.71 -6.84 21.67
C LEU A 398 -0.31 -5.69 21.47
N PHE A 399 -0.12 -4.83 20.45
CA PHE A 399 -1.07 -3.75 20.15
C PHE A 399 -2.31 -4.24 19.41
N TYR A 400 -2.32 -5.50 18.91
CA TYR A 400 -3.35 -6.04 18.02
C TYR A 400 -4.12 -7.22 18.59
N ASP A 401 -3.53 -7.96 19.52
CA ASP A 401 -4.04 -9.24 20.03
C ASP A 401 -4.71 -9.15 21.41
N GLY A 402 -4.74 -7.94 22.01
CA GLY A 402 -5.35 -7.68 23.31
C GLY A 402 -4.44 -8.04 24.50
N THR A 403 -3.15 -8.29 24.28
CA THR A 403 -2.18 -8.60 25.35
C THR A 403 -1.46 -7.35 25.90
N LEU A 404 -1.81 -6.15 25.40
CA LEU A 404 -1.24 -4.90 25.87
C LEU A 404 -1.57 -4.66 27.36
N SER A 405 -0.53 -4.57 28.17
CA SER A 405 -0.57 -4.31 29.61
C SER A 405 0.67 -3.50 30.03
N ALA A 406 0.71 -2.97 31.25
CA ALA A 406 1.89 -2.26 31.75
C ALA A 406 3.16 -3.11 31.65
N GLN A 407 3.09 -4.38 32.01
CA GLN A 407 4.22 -5.30 31.99
C GLN A 407 4.67 -5.66 30.55
N THR A 408 3.73 -6.02 29.67
CA THR A 408 4.08 -6.40 28.29
C THR A 408 4.58 -5.20 27.49
N TYR A 409 4.08 -4.00 27.78
CA TYR A 409 4.55 -2.76 27.17
C TYR A 409 5.97 -2.41 27.62
N GLU A 410 6.29 -2.52 28.93
CA GLU A 410 7.65 -2.34 29.44
C GLU A 410 8.64 -3.27 28.77
N GLN A 411 8.30 -4.57 28.70
CA GLN A 411 9.15 -5.56 28.03
C GLN A 411 9.36 -5.20 26.56
N TRP A 412 8.31 -4.82 25.85
CA TRP A 412 8.39 -4.41 24.44
C TRP A 412 9.27 -3.17 24.26
N LEU A 413 9.15 -2.13 25.10
CA LEU A 413 10.01 -0.94 25.06
C LEU A 413 11.50 -1.31 25.19
N ARG A 414 11.83 -2.23 26.12
CA ARG A 414 13.19 -2.75 26.30
C ARG A 414 13.67 -3.55 25.09
N ASP A 415 12.84 -4.44 24.57
CA ASP A 415 13.17 -5.29 23.40
C ASP A 415 13.40 -4.46 22.14
N GLN A 416 12.61 -3.39 21.96
CA GLN A 416 12.78 -2.46 20.84
C GLN A 416 13.86 -1.39 21.06
N ALA A 417 14.52 -1.37 22.21
CA ALA A 417 15.51 -0.36 22.59
C ALA A 417 14.95 1.08 22.50
N VAL A 418 13.74 1.28 23.04
CA VAL A 418 13.08 2.58 23.09
C VAL A 418 13.66 3.41 24.22
N THR A 419 14.14 4.62 23.88
CA THR A 419 14.67 5.60 24.84
C THR A 419 13.59 6.56 25.33
N TYR A 420 12.70 6.98 24.41
CA TYR A 420 11.60 7.91 24.72
C TYR A 420 10.28 7.42 24.14
N VAL A 421 9.21 7.69 24.90
CA VAL A 421 7.82 7.52 24.45
C VAL A 421 7.20 8.90 24.27
N VAL A 422 6.51 9.10 23.16
CA VAL A 422 5.92 10.40 22.76
C VAL A 422 4.41 10.26 22.60
N VAL A 423 3.68 11.20 23.19
CA VAL A 423 2.21 11.26 23.09
C VAL A 423 1.78 12.66 22.69
N ALA A 424 0.80 12.75 21.80
CA ALA A 424 0.06 13.99 21.53
C ALA A 424 -1.36 13.85 22.14
N PRO A 425 -1.59 14.29 23.37
CA PRO A 425 -2.81 13.98 24.12
C PRO A 425 -4.11 14.43 23.46
N ASP A 426 -4.06 15.59 22.76
CA ASP A 426 -5.23 16.21 22.13
C ASP A 426 -5.38 15.85 20.65
N ALA A 427 -4.39 15.17 20.06
CA ALA A 427 -4.49 14.68 18.68
C ALA A 427 -5.17 13.30 18.65
N PRO A 428 -5.99 13.04 17.63
CA PRO A 428 -6.66 11.75 17.52
C PRO A 428 -5.65 10.64 17.21
N ALA A 429 -5.59 9.65 18.10
CA ALA A 429 -4.84 8.43 17.88
C ALA A 429 -5.54 7.49 16.88
N ASP A 430 -4.79 6.59 16.24
CA ASP A 430 -5.35 5.52 15.46
C ASP A 430 -6.15 4.54 16.36
N ARG A 431 -6.81 3.55 15.76
CA ARG A 431 -7.64 2.60 16.52
C ARG A 431 -6.86 1.86 17.61
N TRP A 432 -5.65 1.42 17.30
CA TRP A 432 -4.81 0.63 18.21
C TRP A 432 -3.94 1.53 19.11
N GLY A 433 -3.55 2.71 18.65
CA GLY A 433 -2.85 3.70 19.47
C GLY A 433 -3.69 4.28 20.62
N ARG A 434 -5.03 4.14 20.57
CA ARG A 434 -5.90 4.59 21.68
C ARG A 434 -5.69 3.79 22.96
N ASP A 435 -5.49 2.49 22.84
CA ASP A 435 -5.27 1.62 24.01
C ASP A 435 -3.88 1.90 24.62
N GLU A 436 -2.87 2.13 23.80
CA GLU A 436 -1.54 2.56 24.20
C GLU A 436 -1.58 3.94 24.90
N ALA A 437 -2.24 4.93 24.29
CA ALA A 437 -2.41 6.25 24.92
C ALA A 437 -3.15 6.18 26.26
N ALA A 438 -4.12 5.28 26.39
CA ALA A 438 -4.83 5.06 27.65
C ALA A 438 -3.94 4.43 28.71
N LEU A 439 -3.10 3.48 28.32
CA LEU A 439 -2.12 2.83 29.22
C LEU A 439 -1.11 3.84 29.75
N ILE A 440 -0.54 4.70 28.91
CA ILE A 440 0.45 5.71 29.29
C ILE A 440 -0.14 6.74 30.27
N ARG A 441 -1.42 7.09 30.11
CA ARG A 441 -2.10 8.00 31.07
C ARG A 441 -2.26 7.41 32.50
N GLY A 442 -2.07 6.11 32.67
CA GLY A 442 -2.19 5.40 33.92
C GLY A 442 -0.96 5.45 34.83
N ASP A 443 -0.04 6.38 34.62
CA ASP A 443 1.20 6.56 35.41
C ASP A 443 2.04 5.28 35.51
N LEU A 444 2.77 4.97 34.44
CA LEU A 444 3.65 3.82 34.38
C LEU A 444 4.98 4.11 35.08
N PRO A 445 5.43 3.29 36.08
CA PRO A 445 6.59 3.59 36.89
C PRO A 445 7.93 3.62 36.13
N TYR A 446 7.94 3.02 34.93
CA TYR A 446 9.11 2.98 34.05
C TYR A 446 9.11 4.11 33.02
N LEU A 447 8.13 5.05 33.04
CA LEU A 447 8.05 6.23 32.19
C LEU A 447 8.12 7.49 33.07
N ARG A 448 9.06 8.36 32.77
CA ARG A 448 9.22 9.66 33.45
C ARG A 448 8.99 10.79 32.47
N GLU A 449 7.98 11.65 32.69
CA GLU A 449 7.80 12.83 31.88
C GLU A 449 8.99 13.79 32.03
N VAL A 450 9.67 14.10 30.92
CA VAL A 450 10.91 14.92 30.91
C VAL A 450 10.75 16.21 30.10
N TRP A 451 9.68 16.32 29.29
CA TRP A 451 9.35 17.52 28.56
C TRP A 451 7.89 17.52 28.11
N ARG A 452 7.32 18.71 28.03
CA ARG A 452 5.99 18.95 27.44
C ARG A 452 5.92 20.30 26.75
N ASP A 453 5.04 20.40 25.76
CA ASP A 453 4.55 21.62 25.18
C ASP A 453 3.01 21.58 25.04
N PRO A 454 2.34 22.54 24.40
CA PRO A 454 0.89 22.48 24.20
C PRO A 454 0.39 21.28 23.40
N THR A 455 1.23 20.67 22.56
CA THR A 455 0.87 19.58 21.64
C THR A 455 1.38 18.23 22.11
N TRP A 456 2.60 18.17 22.67
CA TRP A 456 3.35 16.95 22.89
C TRP A 456 3.73 16.71 24.36
N ARG A 457 3.84 15.47 24.75
CA ARG A 457 4.49 14.99 25.97
C ARG A 457 5.56 13.98 25.64
N LEU A 458 6.73 14.16 26.23
CA LEU A 458 7.88 13.29 26.07
C LEU A 458 8.17 12.59 27.39
N TYR A 459 8.16 11.27 27.37
CA TYR A 459 8.49 10.42 28.51
C TYR A 459 9.81 9.71 28.24
N GLU A 460 10.72 9.74 29.20
CA GLU A 460 11.94 8.95 29.20
C GLU A 460 11.64 7.57 29.77
N VAL A 461 12.14 6.53 29.11
CA VAL A 461 12.10 5.16 29.64
C VAL A 461 13.17 5.02 30.71
N VAL A 462 12.81 4.55 31.91
CA VAL A 462 13.77 4.32 32.99
C VAL A 462 14.60 3.09 32.64
N ASP A 463 15.93 3.19 32.75
CA ASP A 463 16.91 2.16 32.40
C ASP A 463 16.64 1.52 31.01
N PRO A 464 16.68 2.31 29.94
CA PRO A 464 16.37 1.81 28.61
C PRO A 464 17.45 0.87 28.09
N THR A 465 17.08 -0.16 27.36
CA THR A 465 18.04 -0.94 26.59
C THR A 465 18.67 -0.05 25.51
N PRO A 466 20.01 0.04 25.43
CA PRO A 466 20.65 0.87 24.43
C PRO A 466 20.47 0.30 23.01
N LEU A 467 20.36 1.18 22.01
CA LEU A 467 20.32 0.78 20.60
C LEU A 467 21.61 0.06 20.17
N VAL A 468 22.75 0.52 20.69
CA VAL A 468 24.07 -0.09 20.56
C VAL A 468 24.50 -0.55 21.95
N GLY A 469 24.59 -1.87 22.14
CA GLY A 469 24.98 -2.46 23.41
C GLY A 469 26.48 -2.43 23.67
N ALA A 470 26.87 -2.62 24.96
CA ALA A 470 28.27 -2.71 25.34
C ALA A 470 28.99 -3.86 24.60
N PRO A 471 30.29 -3.67 24.25
CA PRO A 471 31.16 -2.55 24.59
C PRO A 471 31.05 -1.36 23.61
N GLY A 472 30.14 -1.38 22.62
CA GLY A 472 29.94 -0.29 21.71
C GLY A 472 29.20 0.90 22.31
N ARG A 473 29.28 2.05 21.66
CA ARG A 473 28.53 3.27 21.99
C ARG A 473 27.90 3.86 20.77
N LEU A 474 26.64 4.28 20.88
CA LEU A 474 25.92 4.99 19.82
C LEU A 474 26.54 6.38 19.63
N VAL A 475 26.80 6.73 18.37
CA VAL A 475 27.19 8.09 17.93
C VAL A 475 25.98 8.81 17.33
N THR A 476 25.35 8.22 16.30
CA THR A 476 24.11 8.73 15.70
C THR A 476 23.29 7.58 15.13
N ALA A 477 21.99 7.78 15.03
CA ALA A 477 21.08 6.87 14.32
C ALA A 477 20.10 7.68 13.48
N ASP A 478 19.99 7.34 12.21
CA ASP A 478 19.05 7.92 11.26
C ASP A 478 18.44 6.83 10.36
N ARG A 479 17.66 7.21 9.35
CA ARG A 479 17.01 6.26 8.44
C ARG A 479 18.00 5.46 7.58
N GLY A 480 19.17 6.01 7.30
CA GLY A 480 20.16 5.41 6.39
C GLY A 480 21.24 4.62 7.13
N ALA A 481 21.57 5.00 8.36
CA ALA A 481 22.69 4.41 9.09
C ALA A 481 22.55 4.48 10.61
N VAL A 482 23.19 3.51 11.27
CA VAL A 482 23.52 3.56 12.71
C VAL A 482 25.04 3.65 12.83
N ARG A 483 25.54 4.76 13.38
CA ARG A 483 26.96 4.99 13.62
C ARG A 483 27.31 4.73 15.07
N LEU A 484 28.40 4.03 15.27
CA LEU A 484 28.85 3.61 16.60
C LEU A 484 30.37 3.67 16.67
N THR A 485 30.89 3.87 17.90
CA THR A 485 32.29 3.68 18.23
C THR A 485 32.41 2.43 19.09
N ALA A 486 33.38 1.57 18.81
CA ALA A 486 33.58 0.35 19.60
C ALA A 486 35.05 -0.07 19.69
N PRO A 487 35.47 -0.65 20.85
CA PRO A 487 36.69 -1.44 20.93
C PRO A 487 36.51 -2.82 20.28
N PRO A 488 37.60 -3.62 20.12
CA PRO A 488 37.47 -5.01 19.68
C PRO A 488 36.53 -5.83 20.57
N GLY A 489 35.69 -6.63 19.93
CA GLY A 489 34.67 -7.46 20.58
C GLY A 489 33.39 -7.58 19.77
N ASP A 490 32.44 -8.32 20.30
CA ASP A 490 31.10 -8.47 19.70
C ASP A 490 30.14 -7.42 20.28
N VAL A 491 29.52 -6.64 19.42
CA VAL A 491 28.64 -5.51 19.78
C VAL A 491 27.22 -5.81 19.33
N PRO A 492 26.27 -6.04 20.23
CA PRO A 492 24.87 -6.20 19.88
C PRO A 492 24.26 -4.85 19.47
N VAL A 493 23.53 -4.85 18.34
CA VAL A 493 22.86 -3.66 17.83
C VAL A 493 21.39 -3.98 17.53
N ARG A 494 20.48 -3.19 18.08
CA ARG A 494 19.02 -3.37 17.92
C ARG A 494 18.52 -2.89 16.55
N VAL A 495 19.23 -3.29 15.47
CA VAL A 495 18.82 -3.22 14.07
C VAL A 495 18.42 -4.63 13.65
N ARG A 496 17.27 -4.79 12.99
CA ARG A 496 16.82 -6.09 12.48
C ARG A 496 17.79 -6.63 11.44
N TRP A 497 18.21 -7.89 11.61
CA TRP A 497 19.10 -8.52 10.65
C TRP A 497 18.50 -8.57 9.26
N SER A 498 19.31 -8.20 8.29
CA SER A 498 19.01 -8.36 6.87
C SER A 498 20.28 -8.67 6.11
N ARG A 499 20.18 -9.52 5.08
CA ARG A 499 21.28 -9.78 4.14
C ARG A 499 21.77 -8.54 3.38
N TRP A 500 21.00 -7.46 3.42
CA TRP A 500 21.30 -6.20 2.74
C TRP A 500 22.01 -5.18 3.63
N LEU A 501 22.28 -5.51 4.87
CA LEU A 501 23.10 -4.65 5.74
C LEU A 501 24.55 -4.66 5.29
N SER A 502 25.24 -3.56 5.50
CA SER A 502 26.66 -3.37 5.24
C SER A 502 27.31 -2.73 6.46
N LEU A 503 28.57 -3.05 6.71
CA LEU A 503 29.39 -2.39 7.72
C LEU A 503 30.53 -1.64 7.04
N ASP A 504 30.63 -0.35 7.35
CA ASP A 504 31.79 0.49 7.05
C ASP A 504 32.57 0.73 8.33
N GLY A 505 33.90 0.69 8.29
CA GLY A 505 34.76 0.89 9.44
C GLY A 505 36.15 0.27 9.28
N PRO A 506 37.04 0.39 10.28
CA PRO A 506 38.45 -0.04 10.15
C PRO A 506 38.63 -1.54 9.88
N ASP A 507 38.09 -2.41 10.74
CA ASP A 507 38.07 -3.88 10.56
C ASP A 507 36.96 -4.48 11.41
N GLY A 508 36.00 -5.12 10.75
CA GLY A 508 34.84 -5.75 11.37
C GLY A 508 33.89 -6.33 10.35
N CYS A 509 32.86 -7.02 10.84
CA CYS A 509 31.79 -7.55 10.00
C CYS A 509 30.46 -7.59 10.73
N VAL A 510 29.34 -7.57 9.98
CA VAL A 510 27.99 -7.77 10.53
C VAL A 510 27.54 -9.21 10.37
N ARG A 511 26.77 -9.70 11.35
CA ARG A 511 26.18 -11.05 11.35
C ARG A 511 24.81 -11.07 12.03
N PRO A 512 24.03 -12.14 11.85
CA PRO A 512 22.83 -12.36 12.66
C PRO A 512 23.22 -12.45 14.15
N GLY A 513 22.55 -11.69 14.99
CA GLY A 513 22.59 -11.77 16.44
C GLY A 513 21.39 -12.52 17.01
N ALA A 514 21.20 -12.43 18.34
CA ALA A 514 20.06 -13.03 19.03
C ALA A 514 18.74 -12.38 18.60
N ASP A 515 17.65 -13.15 18.64
CA ASP A 515 16.26 -12.69 18.42
C ASP A 515 16.02 -11.93 17.11
N GLY A 516 16.84 -12.23 16.08
CA GLY A 516 16.75 -11.58 14.78
C GLY A 516 17.30 -10.14 14.74
N TRP A 517 18.03 -9.73 15.76
CA TRP A 517 18.81 -8.50 15.77
C TRP A 517 20.15 -8.68 15.06
N THR A 518 20.92 -7.61 14.93
CA THR A 518 22.24 -7.60 14.30
C THR A 518 23.33 -7.59 15.36
N GLU A 519 24.44 -8.28 15.09
CA GLU A 519 25.67 -8.20 15.87
C GLU A 519 26.81 -7.72 14.98
N VAL A 520 27.62 -6.81 15.49
CA VAL A 520 28.84 -6.34 14.85
C VAL A 520 30.03 -6.98 15.52
N ARG A 521 30.82 -7.75 14.79
CA ARG A 521 32.13 -8.23 15.24
C ARG A 521 33.17 -7.21 14.88
N VAL A 522 33.72 -6.55 15.91
CA VAL A 522 34.77 -5.53 15.80
C VAL A 522 36.13 -6.19 16.05
N ARG A 523 37.09 -6.03 15.13
CA ARG A 523 38.46 -6.54 15.25
C ARG A 523 39.45 -5.44 15.56
N ALA A 524 39.23 -4.22 15.08
CA ALA A 524 40.02 -3.03 15.40
C ALA A 524 39.14 -1.97 16.05
N ALA A 525 39.65 -1.30 17.09
CA ALA A 525 38.93 -0.20 17.73
C ALA A 525 38.72 0.95 16.74
N GLY A 526 37.55 1.58 16.77
CA GLY A 526 37.24 2.73 15.90
C GLY A 526 35.77 2.99 15.70
N ASP A 527 35.49 3.83 14.71
CA ASP A 527 34.14 4.23 14.32
C ASP A 527 33.62 3.33 13.21
N TYR A 528 32.38 2.89 13.39
CA TYR A 528 31.67 1.98 12.47
C TYR A 528 30.33 2.56 12.08
N SER A 529 29.88 2.21 10.86
CA SER A 529 28.58 2.58 10.33
C SER A 529 27.87 1.37 9.76
N ILE A 530 26.72 1.01 10.35
CA ILE A 530 25.80 0.03 9.78
C ILE A 530 24.88 0.78 8.82
N SER A 531 24.92 0.42 7.55
CA SER A 531 24.07 0.95 6.48
C SER A 531 23.44 -0.19 5.68
N SER A 532 22.82 0.08 4.52
CA SER A 532 22.32 -0.97 3.65
C SER A 532 22.65 -0.72 2.18
N SER A 533 22.91 -1.81 1.44
CA SER A 533 23.26 -1.78 0.02
C SER A 533 22.73 -3.00 -0.71
N LEU A 534 22.44 -2.86 -2.03
CA LEU A 534 22.16 -4.00 -2.91
C LEU A 534 23.40 -4.85 -3.21
N ALA A 535 24.60 -4.29 -2.94
CA ALA A 535 25.87 -5.00 -2.93
C ALA A 535 26.48 -4.88 -1.52
N PRO A 536 25.97 -5.66 -0.54
CA PRO A 536 26.39 -5.54 0.86
C PRO A 536 27.85 -5.95 1.03
N ALA A 537 28.52 -5.29 1.97
CA ALA A 537 29.92 -5.51 2.28
C ALA A 537 30.14 -5.86 3.76
N ASN A 538 31.25 -6.57 4.04
CA ASN A 538 31.70 -6.90 5.41
C ASN A 538 30.68 -7.71 6.21
N HIS A 539 30.15 -8.79 5.62
CA HIS A 539 29.46 -9.85 6.34
C HIS A 539 30.46 -10.85 6.93
N CYS A 540 30.19 -11.32 8.16
CA CYS A 540 30.95 -12.43 8.72
C CYS A 540 30.46 -13.75 8.05
#